data_b443ef1ada8ecafd7d75953bec2d16cd
#
_entry.id   b443ef1ada8ecafd7d75953bec2d16cd
#
_cell.length_a   1.000
_cell.length_b   1.000
_cell.length_c   1.000
_cell.angle_alpha   90.00
_cell.angle_beta   90.00
_cell.angle_gamma   90.00
#
_symmetry.space_group_name_H-M   'P 1'
#
loop_
_entity.id
_entity.type
_entity.pdbx_description
1 polymer ?
#
loop_
_entity_poly.entity_id
_entity_poly.type
_entity_poly.pdbx_seq_one_letter_code
_entity_poly.pdbx_strand_id
1 'polypeptide(L)'
;HEQLKHVKAKTFVFTHGHTHIPRHDHFGNLSVFCPGSTGLPFDEDKRGVVAFLKLENGTAQWDVERYDYDFDAAIEHLSKVQPPFYRNLHSTLKYASIRNDLVE
;
A
#
# COMPACT_ATOMS: atom_id res chain seq x y z
N HIS A 1 -9.64 17.22 -4.12
CA HIS A 1 -9.96 17.73 -5.46
C HIS A 1 -10.03 19.26 -5.50
N GLU A 2 -10.54 19.86 -4.43
CA GLU A 2 -10.59 21.33 -4.30
C GLU A 2 -9.22 21.99 -4.47
N GLN A 3 -8.18 21.38 -3.93
CA GLN A 3 -6.81 21.90 -3.98
C GLN A 3 -6.23 21.89 -5.39
N LEU A 4 -6.82 21.14 -6.32
CA LEU A 4 -6.35 21.02 -7.70
C LEU A 4 -7.00 22.03 -8.65
N LYS A 5 -7.96 22.83 -8.18
CA LYS A 5 -8.68 23.79 -9.02
C LYS A 5 -7.78 24.85 -9.65
N HIS A 6 -6.65 25.14 -9.01
CA HIS A 6 -5.69 26.14 -9.50
C HIS A 6 -4.69 25.58 -10.51
N VAL A 7 -4.67 24.27 -10.70
CA VAL A 7 -3.73 23.59 -11.60
C VAL A 7 -4.32 23.54 -13.00
N LYS A 8 -3.59 24.07 -13.99
CA LYS A 8 -4.02 24.10 -15.38
C LYS A 8 -3.64 22.81 -16.10
N ALA A 9 -4.35 21.72 -15.80
CA ALA A 9 -4.17 20.44 -16.47
C ALA A 9 -5.53 19.86 -16.82
N LYS A 10 -5.59 19.06 -17.89
CA LYS A 10 -6.83 18.40 -18.31
C LYS A 10 -7.09 17.12 -17.56
N THR A 11 -6.04 16.44 -17.16
CA THR A 11 -6.10 15.16 -16.45
C THR A 11 -5.17 15.22 -15.26
N PHE A 12 -5.63 14.70 -14.13
CA PHE A 12 -4.85 14.66 -12.91
C PHE A 12 -4.66 13.23 -12.46
N VAL A 13 -3.45 12.91 -12.02
CA VAL A 13 -3.14 11.66 -11.36
C VAL A 13 -2.58 11.98 -9.98
N PHE A 14 -3.19 11.44 -8.96
CA PHE A 14 -2.77 11.59 -7.58
C PHE A 14 -2.42 10.23 -7.02
N THR A 15 -1.23 10.09 -6.47
CA THR A 15 -0.80 8.85 -5.82
C THR A 15 -0.55 9.10 -4.34
N HIS A 16 -0.89 8.13 -3.52
CA HIS A 16 -0.69 8.22 -2.08
C HIS A 16 -0.33 6.85 -1.49
N GLY A 17 0.13 6.85 -0.27
CA GLY A 17 0.40 5.64 0.49
C GLY A 17 -0.38 5.65 1.81
N HIS A 18 0.23 5.14 2.86
CA HIS A 18 -0.24 5.16 4.25
C HIS A 18 -1.33 4.15 4.59
N THR A 19 -2.32 3.95 3.74
CA THR A 19 -3.44 3.05 4.06
C THR A 19 -3.07 1.58 4.01
N HIS A 20 -1.99 1.20 3.32
CA HIS A 20 -1.50 -0.17 3.15
C HIS A 20 -2.47 -1.11 2.41
N ILE A 21 -3.41 -0.53 1.67
CA ILE A 21 -4.41 -1.26 0.89
C ILE A 21 -4.38 -0.74 -0.54
N PRO A 22 -4.17 -1.61 -1.55
CA PRO A 22 -4.23 -1.17 -2.95
C PRO A 22 -5.60 -0.61 -3.30
N ARG A 23 -5.61 0.52 -3.97
CA ARG A 23 -6.84 1.19 -4.30
C ARG A 23 -6.71 2.03 -5.57
N HIS A 24 -7.79 2.07 -6.35
CA HIS A 24 -7.90 2.93 -7.52
C HIS A 24 -9.27 3.57 -7.52
N ASP A 25 -9.30 4.89 -7.44
CA ASP A 25 -10.53 5.68 -7.49
C ASP A 25 -10.47 6.64 -8.69
N HIS A 26 -11.63 6.92 -9.25
CA HIS A 26 -11.75 7.77 -10.42
C HIS A 26 -12.85 8.80 -10.21
N PHE A 27 -12.50 10.08 -10.38
CA PHE A 27 -13.40 11.21 -10.17
C PHE A 27 -13.28 12.17 -11.36
N GLY A 28 -14.13 12.00 -12.38
CA GLY A 28 -14.04 12.82 -13.57
C GLY A 28 -12.67 12.69 -14.24
N ASN A 29 -11.90 13.78 -14.28
CA ASN A 29 -10.54 13.78 -14.84
C ASN A 29 -9.45 13.51 -13.81
N LEU A 30 -9.81 13.14 -12.60
CA LEU A 30 -8.89 12.82 -11.52
C LEU A 30 -8.86 11.32 -11.28
N SER A 31 -7.68 10.74 -11.30
CA SER A 31 -7.45 9.35 -10.88
C SER A 31 -6.60 9.35 -9.62
N VAL A 32 -7.03 8.59 -8.63
CA VAL A 32 -6.35 8.46 -7.34
C VAL A 32 -5.91 7.02 -7.15
N PHE A 33 -4.62 6.82 -6.92
CA PHE A 33 -4.04 5.49 -6.78
C PHE A 33 -3.31 5.33 -5.46
N CYS A 34 -3.49 4.18 -4.84
CA CYS A 34 -2.67 3.72 -3.72
C CYS A 34 -2.11 2.34 -4.08
N PRO A 35 -0.78 2.16 -4.08
CA PRO A 35 -0.19 0.86 -4.42
C PRO A 35 -0.39 -0.19 -3.33
N GLY A 36 -0.67 0.21 -2.11
CA GLY A 36 -0.71 -0.71 -0.98
C GLY A 36 0.60 -0.68 -0.21
N SER A 37 1.08 -1.83 0.21
CA SER A 37 2.30 -1.92 1.01
C SER A 37 3.23 -3.02 0.50
N THR A 38 4.50 -2.71 0.48
CA THR A 38 5.55 -3.68 0.15
C THR A 38 5.74 -4.70 1.26
N GLY A 39 5.71 -4.26 2.52
CA GLY A 39 6.06 -5.11 3.65
C GLY A 39 5.00 -5.25 4.73
N LEU A 40 3.91 -4.49 4.68
CA LEU A 40 2.89 -4.52 5.72
C LEU A 40 1.50 -4.29 5.14
N PRO A 41 1.02 -5.18 4.26
CA PRO A 41 -0.31 -5.03 3.69
C PRO A 41 -1.41 -5.29 4.72
N PHE A 42 -2.58 -4.66 4.51
CA PHE A 42 -3.74 -4.78 5.39
C PHE A 42 -4.97 -5.35 4.70
N ASP A 43 -4.81 -5.98 3.55
CA ASP A 43 -5.91 -6.53 2.76
C ASP A 43 -5.99 -8.06 2.81
N GLU A 44 -5.43 -8.67 3.85
CA GLU A 44 -5.41 -10.11 4.09
C GLU A 44 -4.57 -10.89 3.07
N ASP A 45 -3.80 -10.20 2.23
CA ASP A 45 -2.83 -10.80 1.33
C ASP A 45 -1.44 -10.33 1.75
N LYS A 46 -0.65 -11.23 2.32
CA LYS A 46 0.65 -10.88 2.89
C LYS A 46 1.76 -10.68 1.86
N ARG A 47 1.49 -10.94 0.59
CA ARG A 47 2.47 -10.70 -0.47
C ARG A 47 2.78 -9.22 -0.60
N GLY A 48 4.01 -8.90 -0.96
CA GLY A 48 4.41 -7.53 -1.24
C GLY A 48 3.70 -7.00 -2.48
N VAL A 49 3.53 -5.68 -2.53
CA VAL A 49 2.88 -5.02 -3.66
C VAL A 49 3.83 -4.00 -4.28
N VAL A 50 3.90 -4.01 -5.59
CA VAL A 50 4.55 -2.96 -6.37
C VAL A 50 3.57 -2.52 -7.46
N ALA A 51 3.56 -1.24 -7.76
CA ALA A 51 2.68 -0.68 -8.77
C ALA A 51 3.47 0.06 -9.83
N PHE A 52 2.96 0.01 -11.05
CA PHE A 52 3.55 0.70 -12.20
C PHE A 52 2.56 1.71 -12.73
N LEU A 53 2.97 2.96 -12.83
CA LEU A 53 2.18 4.02 -13.42
C LEU A 53 2.81 4.43 -14.75
N LYS A 54 2.06 4.24 -15.83
CA LYS A 54 2.48 4.66 -17.16
C LYS A 54 1.65 5.85 -17.60
N LEU A 55 2.32 6.95 -17.89
CA LEU A 55 1.69 8.18 -18.41
C LEU A 55 2.07 8.33 -19.87
N GLU A 56 1.07 8.42 -20.74
CA GLU A 56 1.28 8.53 -22.18
C GLU A 56 0.10 9.22 -22.84
N ASN A 57 0.37 10.27 -23.61
CA ASN A 57 -0.64 10.99 -24.41
C ASN A 57 -1.88 11.40 -23.61
N GLY A 58 -1.69 11.90 -22.40
CA GLY A 58 -2.78 12.33 -21.55
C GLY A 58 -3.55 11.19 -20.86
N THR A 59 -3.09 9.95 -21.01
CA THR A 59 -3.68 8.79 -20.34
C THR A 59 -2.77 8.24 -19.26
N ALA A 60 -3.36 7.64 -18.26
CA ALA A 60 -2.65 6.98 -17.17
C ALA A 60 -3.06 5.51 -17.11
N GLN A 61 -2.06 4.62 -17.10
CA GLN A 61 -2.27 3.19 -16.91
C GLN A 61 -1.65 2.77 -15.58
N TRP A 62 -2.39 1.98 -14.82
CA TRP A 62 -2.00 1.56 -13.49
C TRP A 62 -2.07 0.04 -13.38
N ASP A 63 -0.92 -0.57 -13.10
CA ASP A 63 -0.81 -2.01 -12.91
C ASP A 63 -0.26 -2.29 -11.52
N VAL A 64 -0.89 -3.19 -10.81
CA VAL A 64 -0.47 -3.63 -9.48
C VAL A 64 -0.01 -5.07 -9.59
N GLU A 65 1.20 -5.33 -9.14
CA GLU A 65 1.76 -6.67 -9.09
C GLU A 65 2.02 -7.07 -7.65
N ARG A 66 1.72 -8.31 -7.34
CA ARG A 66 2.02 -8.90 -6.04
C ARG A 66 3.14 -9.91 -6.19
N TYR A 67 4.00 -9.98 -5.18
CA TYR A 67 5.13 -10.90 -5.20
C TYR A 67 5.28 -11.59 -3.85
N ASP A 68 5.72 -12.84 -3.90
CA ASP A 68 6.05 -13.60 -2.72
C ASP A 68 7.45 -13.24 -2.24
N TYR A 69 7.64 -13.26 -0.94
CA TYR A 69 8.95 -13.17 -0.31
C TYR A 69 8.98 -14.12 0.90
N ASP A 70 10.12 -14.27 1.54
CA ASP A 70 10.24 -15.16 2.69
C ASP A 70 9.62 -14.51 3.93
N PHE A 71 8.31 -14.69 4.09
CA PHE A 71 7.54 -14.13 5.21
C PHE A 71 8.04 -14.68 6.55
N ASP A 72 8.39 -15.94 6.59
CA ASP A 72 8.84 -16.60 7.82
C ASP A 72 10.17 -16.02 8.29
N ALA A 73 11.08 -15.74 7.38
CA ALA A 73 12.34 -15.08 7.70
C ALA A 73 12.13 -13.68 8.24
N ALA A 74 11.21 -12.92 7.67
CA ALA A 74 10.88 -11.58 8.15
C ALA A 74 10.29 -11.63 9.57
N ILE A 75 9.38 -12.57 9.82
CA ILE A 75 8.76 -12.77 11.13
C ILE A 75 9.82 -13.21 12.15
N GLU A 76 10.71 -14.12 11.77
CA GLU A 76 11.79 -14.56 12.64
C GLU A 76 12.72 -13.41 13.01
N HIS A 77 13.09 -12.59 12.04
CA HIS A 77 13.92 -11.42 12.30
C HIS A 77 13.24 -10.45 13.27
N LEU A 78 11.95 -10.19 13.09
CA LEU A 78 11.16 -9.35 13.97
C LEU A 78 11.19 -9.88 15.41
N SER A 79 11.07 -11.20 15.57
CA SER A 79 11.11 -11.85 16.89
C SER A 79 12.47 -11.72 17.56
N LYS A 80 13.55 -11.69 16.79
CA LYS A 80 14.91 -11.51 17.32
C LYS A 80 15.18 -10.06 17.74
N VAL A 81 14.73 -9.11 16.96
CA VAL A 81 14.98 -7.68 17.20
C VAL A 81 14.07 -7.13 18.30
N GLN A 82 12.84 -7.60 18.34
CA GLN A 82 11.82 -7.21 19.34
C GLN A 82 11.69 -5.68 19.50
N PRO A 83 11.37 -4.96 18.40
CA PRO A 83 11.12 -3.52 18.53
C PRO A 83 9.85 -3.26 19.34
N PRO A 84 9.60 -2.01 19.75
CA PRO A 84 8.33 -1.68 20.40
C PRO A 84 7.13 -2.20 19.59
N PHE A 85 6.16 -2.81 20.26
CA PHE A 85 4.97 -3.39 19.67
C PHE A 85 5.25 -4.57 18.72
N TYR A 86 6.35 -5.31 18.92
CA TYR A 86 6.73 -6.38 18.01
C TYR A 86 5.67 -7.49 17.90
N ARG A 87 4.93 -7.78 18.94
CA ARG A 87 3.86 -8.79 18.91
C ARG A 87 2.72 -8.36 18.01
N ASN A 88 2.35 -7.09 18.08
CA ASN A 88 1.35 -6.52 17.20
C ASN A 88 1.82 -6.56 15.73
N LEU A 89 3.06 -6.15 15.47
CA LEU A 89 3.66 -6.22 14.14
C LEU A 89 3.74 -7.66 13.63
N HIS A 90 4.12 -8.60 14.48
CA HIS A 90 4.18 -10.02 14.15
C HIS A 90 2.82 -10.54 13.68
N SER A 91 1.77 -10.22 14.43
CA SER A 91 0.40 -10.63 14.10
C SER A 91 -0.08 -9.96 12.81
N THR A 92 0.22 -8.69 12.62
CA THR A 92 -0.14 -7.95 11.41
C THR A 92 0.55 -8.52 10.18
N LEU A 93 1.84 -8.83 10.27
CA LEU A 93 2.57 -9.47 9.17
C LEU A 93 2.00 -10.84 8.82
N LYS A 94 1.63 -11.62 9.83
CA LYS A 94 1.12 -12.97 9.63
C LYS A 94 -0.24 -12.98 8.94
N TYR A 95 -1.12 -12.06 9.30
CA TYR A 95 -2.50 -12.05 8.82
C TYR A 95 -2.80 -10.98 7.78
N ALA A 96 -1.83 -10.09 7.51
CA ALA A 96 -1.98 -8.98 6.57
C ALA A 96 -3.24 -8.14 6.87
N SER A 97 -3.45 -7.87 8.16
CA SER A 97 -4.56 -7.04 8.62
C SER A 97 -4.15 -6.28 9.87
N ILE A 98 -4.83 -5.17 10.14
CA ILE A 98 -4.58 -4.42 11.36
C ILE A 98 -5.00 -5.26 12.56
N ARG A 99 -4.06 -5.54 13.45
CA ARG A 99 -4.28 -6.39 14.61
C ARG A 99 -3.93 -5.61 15.87
N ASN A 100 -4.96 -5.23 16.61
CA ASN A 100 -4.82 -4.50 17.88
C ASN A 100 -5.16 -5.36 19.09
N ASP A 101 -5.30 -6.66 18.90
CA ASP A 101 -5.64 -7.62 19.93
C ASP A 101 -4.43 -8.07 20.75
N LEU A 102 -3.22 -7.73 20.32
CA LEU A 102 -1.99 -8.05 21.03
C LEU A 102 -1.34 -6.74 21.49
N VAL A 103 -1.45 -6.46 22.77
CA VAL A 103 -0.86 -5.27 23.41
C VAL A 103 0.32 -5.71 24.25
N GLU A 104 1.43 -4.99 24.13
CA GLU A 104 2.63 -5.25 24.90
C GLU A 104 2.72 -4.40 26.16
#